data_342327d791f43287bd7465e7a1bfad03
#
_entry.id   342327d791f43287bd7465e7a1bfad03
#
_cell.length_a   1.000
_cell.length_b   1.000
_cell.length_c   1.000
_cell.angle_alpha   90.00
_cell.angle_beta   90.00
_cell.angle_gamma   90.00
#
_symmetry.space_group_name_H-M   'P 1'
#
loop_
_entity.id
_entity.type
_entity.pdbx_description
1 polymer ?
#
loop_
_entity_poly.entity_id
_entity_poly.type
_entity_poly.pdbx_seq_one_letter_code
_entity_poly.pdbx_strand_id
1 'polypeptide(L)'
;MLSKDSYLRDNKIILLIAIFVILLILDFIYGIHLGIEFVGGTQIPVMLEHSVNVTAMSQLITALNQRLSTFGLQQVTIEGVGNSQVYVIIPKTSKSEINQTISIIDSQGKFDGIVNGKEAINGSDILSDSIGALQPQVINNTVLWQVDFYIVNSAEKPFAQAVFGQGNKPIYMFLDRPTSAILLINSSTISSSALMPASEKLAAMRSALEFGNNTIPIISVSNTQSSINAAEIFLANNKNRYKKVIASDNINQSLIKYMKALNYSVILESTANMTPTFLPNGVNSTIVDSWPAVGLISAPILSPSLAQGNVSNSFQISGSAPLNLTSTQAKVNYAENESKKIVSVLSGGALPVAVITGTPTIIQPTLGSHFLYVSAIAGIAAILFVALFMVLRYRKWFLVIPILLTTIMELFIIVSVIGMIGTIDLAAVAGIIAVIGTGVDAQIIITDEILNKGHETTAKSLLSNAFYIVWTDAALLVVAMLPLFFSTSLVSVIGFSESTIFGALLSVFITRPAYGAIISKHYSKKE
;
A
#
# COMPACT_ATOMS: atom_id res chain seq x y z
N MET A 1 -22.65 12.88 -51.74
CA MET A 1 -21.60 11.84 -51.58
C MET A 1 -20.35 12.54 -51.07
N LEU A 2 -20.10 12.51 -49.74
CA LEU A 2 -18.91 13.10 -49.14
C LEU A 2 -17.69 12.26 -49.58
N SER A 3 -16.70 12.86 -50.27
CA SER A 3 -15.48 12.14 -50.67
C SER A 3 -14.75 11.71 -49.40
N LYS A 4 -14.79 10.40 -49.13
CA LYS A 4 -14.24 9.71 -47.95
C LYS A 4 -12.75 10.00 -47.72
N ASP A 5 -12.03 10.42 -48.78
CA ASP A 5 -10.56 10.57 -48.76
C ASP A 5 -10.03 11.88 -48.15
N SER A 6 -10.88 12.89 -47.91
CA SER A 6 -10.40 14.19 -47.43
C SER A 6 -10.30 14.30 -45.92
N TYR A 7 -11.16 13.62 -45.14
CA TYR A 7 -11.17 13.68 -43.68
C TYR A 7 -10.11 12.76 -43.05
N LEU A 8 -9.91 11.55 -43.62
CA LEU A 8 -8.93 10.57 -43.16
C LEU A 8 -7.47 10.92 -43.53
N ARG A 9 -7.22 12.07 -44.18
CA ARG A 9 -5.87 12.57 -44.47
C ARG A 9 -5.38 13.65 -43.51
N ASP A 10 -6.22 14.05 -42.55
CA ASP A 10 -5.84 15.07 -41.57
C ASP A 10 -5.19 14.42 -40.37
N ASN A 11 -3.95 14.80 -40.07
CA ASN A 11 -3.17 14.24 -38.98
C ASN A 11 -3.86 14.36 -37.61
N LYS A 12 -4.67 15.43 -37.40
CA LYS A 12 -5.39 15.67 -36.14
C LYS A 12 -6.54 14.69 -35.97
N ILE A 13 -7.27 14.39 -37.05
CA ILE A 13 -8.37 13.43 -37.05
C ILE A 13 -7.82 12.01 -36.93
N ILE A 14 -6.72 11.69 -37.65
CA ILE A 14 -6.04 10.40 -37.55
C ILE A 14 -5.54 10.17 -36.12
N LEU A 15 -4.95 11.20 -35.49
CA LEU A 15 -4.45 11.10 -34.09
C LEU A 15 -5.59 10.77 -33.10
N LEU A 16 -6.73 11.47 -33.21
CA LEU A 16 -7.90 11.22 -32.36
C LEU A 16 -8.40 9.78 -32.52
N ILE A 17 -8.55 9.31 -33.75
CA ILE A 17 -9.01 7.94 -34.05
C ILE A 17 -7.98 6.91 -33.57
N ALA A 18 -6.70 7.16 -33.76
CA ALA A 18 -5.63 6.25 -33.34
C ALA A 18 -5.61 6.10 -31.80
N ILE A 19 -5.68 7.21 -31.07
CA ILE A 19 -5.74 7.17 -29.59
C ILE A 19 -6.99 6.43 -29.13
N PHE A 20 -8.15 6.71 -29.71
CA PHE A 20 -9.39 6.01 -29.38
C PHE A 20 -9.29 4.50 -29.58
N VAL A 21 -8.75 4.06 -30.72
CA VAL A 21 -8.60 2.61 -31.03
C VAL A 21 -7.57 1.96 -30.11
N ILE A 22 -6.44 2.63 -29.85
CA ILE A 22 -5.41 2.11 -28.94
C ILE A 22 -6.01 1.93 -27.54
N LEU A 23 -6.70 2.92 -26.98
CA LEU A 23 -7.31 2.82 -25.66
C LEU A 23 -8.40 1.76 -25.61
N LEU A 24 -9.20 1.61 -26.67
CA LEU A 24 -10.20 0.54 -26.75
C LEU A 24 -9.58 -0.84 -26.66
N ILE A 25 -8.43 -1.05 -27.32
CA ILE A 25 -7.68 -2.32 -27.24
C ILE A 25 -7.09 -2.51 -25.83
N LEU A 26 -6.54 -1.46 -25.24
CA LEU A 26 -5.95 -1.53 -23.91
C LEU A 26 -7.02 -1.80 -22.85
N ASP A 27 -8.18 -1.16 -22.91
CA ASP A 27 -9.30 -1.41 -22.00
C ASP A 27 -9.83 -2.85 -22.11
N PHE A 28 -9.81 -3.41 -23.33
CA PHE A 28 -10.20 -4.81 -23.53
C PHE A 28 -9.20 -5.81 -22.91
N ILE A 29 -7.90 -5.46 -22.89
CA ILE A 29 -6.83 -6.32 -22.34
C ILE A 29 -6.72 -6.17 -20.83
N TYR A 30 -6.70 -4.93 -20.31
CA TYR A 30 -6.41 -4.62 -18.90
C TYR A 30 -7.65 -4.31 -18.06
N GLY A 31 -8.78 -3.99 -18.72
CA GLY A 31 -9.99 -3.52 -18.04
C GLY A 31 -9.89 -2.09 -17.54
N ILE A 32 -10.98 -1.60 -16.99
CA ILE A 32 -11.09 -0.27 -16.36
C ILE A 32 -11.18 -0.48 -14.85
N HIS A 33 -10.34 0.22 -14.10
CA HIS A 33 -10.31 0.13 -12.64
C HIS A 33 -11.37 1.05 -12.03
N LEU A 34 -12.36 0.43 -11.38
CA LEU A 34 -13.42 1.15 -10.67
C LEU A 34 -13.12 1.22 -9.18
N GLY A 35 -13.47 2.33 -8.55
CA GLY A 35 -13.35 2.55 -7.12
C GLY A 35 -14.18 1.58 -6.29
N ILE A 36 -13.86 1.50 -5.01
CA ILE A 36 -14.49 0.56 -4.05
C ILE A 36 -15.99 0.80 -3.89
N GLU A 37 -16.47 2.00 -4.14
CA GLU A 37 -17.89 2.33 -4.12
C GLU A 37 -18.67 1.56 -5.19
N PHE A 38 -18.01 1.18 -6.29
CA PHE A 38 -18.61 0.46 -7.41
C PHE A 38 -18.43 -1.05 -7.34
N VAL A 39 -17.22 -1.50 -6.97
CA VAL A 39 -16.89 -2.93 -6.93
C VAL A 39 -17.07 -3.55 -5.55
N GLY A 40 -17.24 -2.71 -4.52
CA GLY A 40 -17.21 -3.09 -3.13
C GLY A 40 -15.81 -3.35 -2.63
N GLY A 41 -15.63 -3.37 -1.31
CA GLY A 41 -14.34 -3.59 -0.70
C GLY A 41 -14.38 -3.56 0.81
N THR A 42 -13.21 -3.50 1.42
CA THR A 42 -13.05 -3.42 2.86
C THR A 42 -12.29 -2.15 3.22
N GLN A 43 -12.86 -1.37 4.12
CA GLN A 43 -12.22 -0.22 4.72
C GLN A 43 -11.70 -0.61 6.10
N ILE A 44 -10.41 -0.42 6.33
CA ILE A 44 -9.74 -0.68 7.60
C ILE A 44 -9.37 0.67 8.22
N PRO A 45 -10.03 1.08 9.32
CA PRO A 45 -9.63 2.27 10.05
C PRO A 45 -8.32 1.99 10.79
N VAL A 46 -7.35 2.88 10.66
CA VAL A 46 -6.04 2.82 11.31
C VAL A 46 -5.89 4.04 12.19
N MET A 47 -5.85 3.82 13.49
CA MET A 47 -5.68 4.87 14.49
C MET A 47 -4.20 5.04 14.83
N LEU A 48 -3.73 6.28 14.91
CA LEU A 48 -2.38 6.61 15.31
C LEU A 48 -2.32 6.76 16.84
N GLU A 49 -1.24 6.30 17.46
CA GLU A 49 -1.02 6.41 18.91
C GLU A 49 -1.05 7.86 19.39
N HIS A 50 -0.59 8.80 18.57
CA HIS A 50 -0.69 10.24 18.80
C HIS A 50 -0.84 11.00 17.49
N SER A 51 -1.32 12.23 17.56
CA SER A 51 -1.47 13.09 16.38
C SER A 51 -0.11 13.45 15.77
N VAL A 52 -0.05 13.47 14.46
CA VAL A 52 1.16 13.73 13.69
C VAL A 52 1.02 14.97 12.82
N ASN A 53 2.14 15.56 12.41
CA ASN A 53 2.14 16.65 11.45
C ASN A 53 1.96 16.11 10.01
N VAL A 54 1.74 17.01 9.05
CA VAL A 54 1.51 16.67 7.63
C VAL A 54 2.66 15.84 7.05
N THR A 55 3.91 16.16 7.39
CA THR A 55 5.09 15.43 6.89
C THR A 55 5.10 13.98 7.40
N ALA A 56 4.88 13.77 8.68
CA ALA A 56 4.83 12.42 9.26
C ALA A 56 3.61 11.63 8.73
N MET A 57 2.47 12.29 8.50
CA MET A 57 1.31 11.65 7.86
C MET A 57 1.65 11.19 6.43
N SER A 58 2.30 12.03 5.64
CA SER A 58 2.74 11.67 4.28
C SER A 58 3.74 10.51 4.29
N GLN A 59 4.71 10.52 5.22
CA GLN A 59 5.65 9.41 5.40
C GLN A 59 4.94 8.11 5.79
N LEU A 60 3.96 8.18 6.69
CA LEU A 60 3.15 7.02 7.10
C LEU A 60 2.39 6.44 5.90
N ILE A 61 1.70 7.28 5.13
CA ILE A 61 0.95 6.86 3.94
C ILE A 61 1.89 6.23 2.91
N THR A 62 3.05 6.83 2.68
CA THR A 62 4.07 6.29 1.75
C THR A 62 4.58 4.94 2.21
N ALA A 63 4.92 4.79 3.49
CA ALA A 63 5.38 3.52 4.05
C ALA A 63 4.31 2.42 3.96
N LEU A 64 3.06 2.74 4.29
CA LEU A 64 1.95 1.79 4.18
C LEU A 64 1.67 1.41 2.72
N ASN A 65 1.68 2.37 1.78
CA ASN A 65 1.55 2.09 0.35
C ASN A 65 2.66 1.16 -0.14
N GLN A 66 3.91 1.45 0.22
CA GLN A 66 5.05 0.61 -0.14
C GLN A 66 4.88 -0.82 0.39
N ARG A 67 4.48 -0.97 1.65
CA ARG A 67 4.24 -2.28 2.26
C ARG A 67 3.15 -3.06 1.54
N LEU A 68 1.99 -2.44 1.32
CA LEU A 68 0.83 -3.12 0.75
C LEU A 68 1.03 -3.45 -0.73
N SER A 69 1.68 -2.57 -1.50
CA SER A 69 2.05 -2.86 -2.89
C SER A 69 3.09 -3.97 -3.01
N THR A 70 4.12 -3.98 -2.14
CA THR A 70 5.14 -5.04 -2.09
C THR A 70 4.54 -6.39 -1.68
N PHE A 71 3.53 -6.39 -0.82
CA PHE A 71 2.78 -7.59 -0.47
C PHE A 71 1.98 -8.16 -1.65
N GLY A 72 1.72 -7.36 -2.67
CA GLY A 72 0.99 -7.74 -3.88
C GLY A 72 -0.46 -7.30 -3.90
N LEU A 73 -0.88 -6.46 -2.96
CA LEU A 73 -2.20 -5.84 -2.99
C LEU A 73 -2.19 -4.68 -3.99
N GLN A 74 -2.92 -4.86 -5.08
CA GLN A 74 -3.12 -3.83 -6.08
C GLN A 74 -4.34 -2.97 -5.73
N GLN A 75 -4.31 -1.70 -6.13
CA GLN A 75 -5.43 -0.75 -5.98
C GLN A 75 -5.82 -0.45 -4.52
N VAL A 76 -4.87 -0.51 -3.60
CA VAL A 76 -5.09 -0.05 -2.23
C VAL A 76 -5.08 1.48 -2.22
N THR A 77 -6.13 2.08 -1.67
CA THR A 77 -6.18 3.52 -1.44
C THR A 77 -5.94 3.79 0.05
N ILE A 78 -5.04 4.71 0.37
CA ILE A 78 -4.73 5.09 1.74
C ILE A 78 -5.02 6.56 1.92
N GLU A 79 -5.97 6.87 2.79
CA GLU A 79 -6.49 8.21 3.02
C GLU A 79 -6.21 8.68 4.44
N GLY A 80 -5.50 9.80 4.59
CA GLY A 80 -5.34 10.46 5.89
C GLY A 80 -6.61 11.21 6.30
N VAL A 81 -7.07 10.99 7.53
CA VAL A 81 -8.24 11.68 8.08
C VAL A 81 -7.82 12.51 9.29
N GLY A 82 -7.74 13.80 9.09
CA GLY A 82 -7.19 14.71 10.10
C GLY A 82 -5.70 14.41 10.37
N ASN A 83 -5.30 14.45 11.64
CA ASN A 83 -3.92 14.26 12.06
C ASN A 83 -3.67 12.99 12.92
N SER A 84 -4.70 12.16 13.10
CA SER A 84 -4.65 11.01 14.04
C SER A 84 -5.23 9.72 13.50
N GLN A 85 -5.71 9.71 12.25
CA GLN A 85 -6.35 8.54 11.66
C GLN A 85 -6.01 8.40 10.16
N VAL A 86 -5.97 7.15 9.69
CA VAL A 86 -5.82 6.80 8.27
C VAL A 86 -6.84 5.71 7.94
N TYR A 87 -7.46 5.78 6.78
CA TYR A 87 -8.24 4.67 6.22
C TYR A 87 -7.42 3.93 5.17
N VAL A 88 -7.33 2.63 5.33
CA VAL A 88 -6.81 1.72 4.30
C VAL A 88 -7.99 1.05 3.62
N ILE A 89 -8.13 1.27 2.35
CA ILE A 89 -9.26 0.87 1.53
C ILE A 89 -8.77 -0.16 0.52
N ILE A 90 -9.33 -1.39 0.60
CA ILE A 90 -8.93 -2.51 -0.24
C ILE A 90 -10.13 -2.95 -1.06
N PRO A 91 -10.07 -2.91 -2.41
CA PRO A 91 -11.14 -3.43 -3.24
C PRO A 91 -11.30 -4.94 -3.01
N LYS A 92 -12.44 -5.48 -3.37
CA LYS A 92 -12.91 -6.86 -3.20
C LYS A 92 -11.83 -7.89 -2.86
N THR A 93 -11.75 -8.29 -1.59
CA THR A 93 -10.64 -9.08 -1.05
C THR A 93 -11.16 -10.21 -0.16
N SER A 94 -10.41 -11.30 -0.03
CA SER A 94 -10.76 -12.44 0.83
C SER A 94 -10.51 -12.11 2.31
N LYS A 95 -11.24 -12.79 3.21
CA LYS A 95 -11.04 -12.64 4.66
C LYS A 95 -9.59 -12.96 5.11
N SER A 96 -8.92 -13.88 4.43
CA SER A 96 -7.53 -14.21 4.69
C SER A 96 -6.60 -13.05 4.37
N GLU A 97 -6.78 -12.41 3.21
CA GLU A 97 -5.98 -11.25 2.78
C GLU A 97 -6.22 -10.05 3.69
N ILE A 98 -7.45 -9.83 4.17
CA ILE A 98 -7.74 -8.78 5.16
C ILE A 98 -6.92 -8.98 6.43
N ASN A 99 -6.88 -10.21 6.98
CA ASN A 99 -6.12 -10.51 8.18
C ASN A 99 -4.61 -10.33 7.97
N GLN A 100 -4.08 -10.72 6.81
CA GLN A 100 -2.68 -10.50 6.44
C GLN A 100 -2.37 -9.00 6.31
N THR A 101 -3.27 -8.24 5.68
CA THR A 101 -3.15 -6.78 5.56
C THR A 101 -3.11 -6.10 6.93
N ILE A 102 -4.01 -6.49 7.83
CA ILE A 102 -4.00 -5.99 9.22
C ILE A 102 -2.66 -6.28 9.89
N SER A 103 -2.14 -7.49 9.75
CA SER A 103 -0.84 -7.87 10.31
C SER A 103 0.33 -7.03 9.77
N ILE A 104 0.28 -6.61 8.49
CA ILE A 104 1.29 -5.75 7.87
C ILE A 104 1.16 -4.30 8.35
N ILE A 105 -0.07 -3.81 8.48
CA ILE A 105 -0.36 -2.44 8.96
C ILE A 105 0.05 -2.30 10.43
N ASP A 106 -0.32 -3.24 11.29
CA ASP A 106 -0.03 -3.21 12.73
C ASP A 106 1.46 -3.37 13.05
N SER A 107 2.25 -3.89 12.09
CA SER A 107 3.69 -4.00 12.26
C SER A 107 4.34 -2.61 12.24
N GLN A 108 5.12 -2.28 13.29
CA GLN A 108 5.88 -1.03 13.34
C GLN A 108 6.99 -1.00 12.28
N GLY A 109 7.50 -2.17 11.89
CA GLY A 109 8.57 -2.33 10.90
C GLY A 109 9.94 -1.99 11.46
N LYS A 110 10.10 -1.98 12.77
CA LYS A 110 11.38 -1.75 13.40
C LYS A 110 12.22 -3.03 13.37
N PHE A 111 13.30 -2.99 12.62
CA PHE A 111 14.25 -4.10 12.52
C PHE A 111 15.47 -3.84 13.41
N ASP A 112 15.83 -4.84 14.23
CA ASP A 112 17.01 -4.82 15.08
C ASP A 112 17.77 -6.16 14.92
N GLY A 113 19.04 -6.11 14.51
CA GLY A 113 19.96 -7.26 14.53
C GLY A 113 20.92 -7.17 15.71
N ILE A 114 20.82 -8.10 16.65
CA ILE A 114 21.49 -8.06 17.94
C ILE A 114 22.49 -9.21 18.05
N VAL A 115 23.72 -8.88 18.42
CA VAL A 115 24.78 -9.85 18.68
C VAL A 115 25.31 -9.64 20.09
N ASN A 116 25.28 -10.68 20.90
CA ASN A 116 25.81 -10.66 22.28
C ASN A 116 25.30 -9.44 23.08
N GLY A 117 23.99 -9.16 23.01
CA GLY A 117 23.33 -8.07 23.71
C GLY A 117 23.62 -6.66 23.19
N LYS A 118 24.24 -6.51 22.01
CA LYS A 118 24.53 -5.23 21.36
C LYS A 118 23.89 -5.18 19.99
N GLU A 119 23.39 -4.00 19.60
CA GLU A 119 22.90 -3.75 18.24
C GLU A 119 24.09 -3.79 17.27
N ALA A 120 23.97 -4.60 16.23
CA ALA A 120 24.95 -4.73 15.18
C ALA A 120 24.45 -4.14 13.86
N ILE A 121 23.13 -4.18 13.63
CA ILE A 121 22.46 -3.67 12.43
C ILE A 121 21.03 -3.27 12.79
N ASN A 122 20.51 -2.24 12.18
CA ASN A 122 19.12 -1.80 12.35
C ASN A 122 18.42 -1.55 11.01
N GLY A 123 17.13 -1.21 11.05
CA GLY A 123 16.34 -1.02 9.84
C GLY A 123 16.83 0.11 8.91
N SER A 124 17.50 1.15 9.43
CA SER A 124 18.05 2.23 8.61
C SER A 124 19.30 1.82 7.84
N ASP A 125 19.92 0.72 8.23
CA ASP A 125 21.09 0.17 7.57
C ASP A 125 20.73 -0.70 6.35
N ILE A 126 19.46 -1.08 6.20
CA ILE A 126 18.97 -1.95 5.11
C ILE A 126 18.73 -1.11 3.85
N LEU A 127 19.21 -1.61 2.71
CA LEU A 127 18.90 -1.06 1.40
C LEU A 127 17.55 -1.59 0.92
N SER A 128 16.48 -0.80 1.06
CA SER A 128 15.10 -1.21 0.83
C SER A 128 14.85 -1.85 -0.55
N ASP A 129 15.50 -1.34 -1.59
CA ASP A 129 15.35 -1.86 -2.96
C ASP A 129 16.04 -3.22 -3.18
N SER A 130 16.81 -3.69 -2.22
CA SER A 130 17.55 -4.96 -2.30
C SER A 130 16.84 -6.14 -1.66
N ILE A 131 15.72 -5.89 -0.98
CA ILE A 131 15.01 -6.91 -0.20
C ILE A 131 14.20 -7.81 -1.13
N GLY A 132 14.47 -9.11 -1.09
CA GLY A 132 13.80 -10.08 -1.95
C GLY A 132 13.53 -11.41 -1.26
N ALA A 133 12.34 -11.98 -1.51
CA ALA A 133 12.02 -13.33 -1.06
C ALA A 133 12.53 -14.36 -2.07
N LEU A 134 13.16 -15.41 -1.56
CA LEU A 134 13.50 -16.58 -2.35
C LEU A 134 12.33 -17.59 -2.38
N GLN A 135 12.31 -18.43 -3.41
CA GLN A 135 11.32 -19.50 -3.50
C GLN A 135 11.46 -20.48 -2.32
N PRO A 136 10.35 -20.86 -1.65
CA PRO A 136 10.40 -21.82 -0.56
C PRO A 136 11.04 -23.15 -0.98
N GLN A 137 11.89 -23.67 -0.12
CA GLN A 137 12.59 -24.94 -0.37
C GLN A 137 12.01 -26.05 0.51
N VAL A 138 11.70 -27.20 -0.08
CA VAL A 138 11.20 -28.37 0.63
C VAL A 138 12.37 -29.32 0.89
N ILE A 139 12.77 -29.49 2.16
CA ILE A 139 13.86 -30.35 2.59
C ILE A 139 13.35 -31.27 3.70
N ASN A 140 13.39 -32.59 3.49
CA ASN A 140 13.01 -33.59 4.47
C ASN A 140 11.66 -33.30 5.18
N ASN A 141 10.60 -32.98 4.37
CA ASN A 141 9.26 -32.65 4.87
C ASN A 141 9.16 -31.33 5.68
N THR A 142 10.23 -30.55 5.74
CA THR A 142 10.26 -29.19 6.25
C THR A 142 10.29 -28.21 5.08
N VAL A 143 9.53 -27.13 5.16
CA VAL A 143 9.56 -26.06 4.15
C VAL A 143 10.28 -24.87 4.75
N LEU A 144 11.38 -24.49 4.12
CA LEU A 144 12.19 -23.34 4.50
C LEU A 144 11.81 -22.13 3.64
N TRP A 145 11.78 -20.97 4.25
CA TRP A 145 11.65 -19.69 3.57
C TRP A 145 12.88 -18.81 3.82
N GLN A 146 13.18 -17.93 2.90
CA GLN A 146 14.37 -17.07 2.94
C GLN A 146 14.06 -15.71 2.36
N VAL A 147 14.64 -14.66 2.96
CA VAL A 147 14.60 -13.28 2.50
C VAL A 147 16.03 -12.74 2.50
N ASP A 148 16.51 -12.36 1.34
CA ASP A 148 17.84 -11.76 1.18
C ASP A 148 17.73 -10.24 1.18
N PHE A 149 18.75 -9.56 1.69
CA PHE A 149 18.87 -8.12 1.66
C PHE A 149 20.33 -7.67 1.72
N TYR A 150 20.58 -6.44 1.25
CA TYR A 150 21.88 -5.80 1.37
C TYR A 150 21.81 -4.64 2.37
N ILE A 151 22.95 -4.34 3.01
CA ILE A 151 23.08 -3.14 3.84
C ILE A 151 23.78 -2.02 3.04
N VAL A 152 23.53 -0.78 3.47
CA VAL A 152 24.17 0.39 2.89
C VAL A 152 25.68 0.38 3.18
N ASN A 153 26.49 0.88 2.27
CA ASN A 153 27.96 0.85 2.38
C ASN A 153 28.47 1.52 3.67
N SER A 154 27.76 2.52 4.18
CA SER A 154 28.10 3.20 5.44
C SER A 154 27.96 2.31 6.68
N ALA A 155 27.11 1.27 6.63
CA ALA A 155 26.86 0.35 7.73
C ALA A 155 27.83 -0.85 7.75
N GLU A 156 28.52 -1.15 6.66
CA GLU A 156 29.41 -2.33 6.54
C GLU A 156 30.53 -2.35 7.61
N LYS A 157 31.25 -1.23 7.78
CA LYS A 157 32.33 -1.12 8.76
C LYS A 157 31.81 -1.15 10.20
N PRO A 158 30.78 -0.38 10.58
CA PRO A 158 30.16 -0.48 11.90
C PRO A 158 29.70 -1.91 12.22
N PHE A 159 29.06 -2.60 11.27
CA PHE A 159 28.66 -3.99 11.42
C PHE A 159 29.88 -4.90 11.70
N ALA A 160 30.93 -4.83 10.86
CA ALA A 160 32.13 -5.64 11.03
C ALA A 160 32.79 -5.42 12.41
N GLN A 161 32.77 -4.17 12.92
CA GLN A 161 33.25 -3.85 14.27
C GLN A 161 32.35 -4.45 15.37
N ALA A 162 31.04 -4.39 15.22
CA ALA A 162 30.09 -4.92 16.18
C ALA A 162 30.18 -6.45 16.33
N VAL A 163 30.47 -7.16 15.24
CA VAL A 163 30.57 -8.63 15.21
C VAL A 163 32.02 -9.14 15.42
N PHE A 164 33.00 -8.26 15.55
CA PHE A 164 34.40 -8.65 15.75
C PHE A 164 34.55 -9.53 16.99
N GLY A 165 35.21 -10.67 16.85
CA GLY A 165 35.39 -11.66 17.92
C GLY A 165 34.14 -12.46 18.29
N GLN A 166 33.03 -12.33 17.54
CA GLN A 166 31.76 -13.01 17.83
C GLN A 166 31.51 -14.22 16.90
N GLY A 167 32.54 -14.82 16.33
CA GLY A 167 32.42 -16.02 15.48
C GLY A 167 31.65 -17.14 16.13
N ASN A 168 30.83 -17.85 15.34
CA ASN A 168 29.95 -18.93 15.79
C ASN A 168 28.84 -18.50 16.78
N LYS A 169 28.64 -17.18 17.01
CA LYS A 169 27.49 -16.68 17.75
C LYS A 169 26.35 -16.34 16.80
N PRO A 170 25.08 -16.44 17.27
CA PRO A 170 23.94 -16.01 16.47
C PRO A 170 23.87 -14.48 16.41
N ILE A 171 23.41 -13.97 15.26
CA ILE A 171 22.82 -12.64 15.16
C ILE A 171 21.31 -12.80 15.26
N TYR A 172 20.74 -12.33 16.35
CA TYR A 172 19.29 -12.38 16.58
C TYR A 172 18.63 -11.24 15.82
N MET A 173 17.87 -11.58 14.78
CA MET A 173 17.16 -10.62 13.91
C MET A 173 15.72 -10.48 14.37
N PHE A 174 15.38 -9.29 14.84
CA PHE A 174 14.05 -8.97 15.33
C PHE A 174 13.31 -8.06 14.36
N LEU A 175 12.02 -8.29 14.23
CA LEU A 175 11.07 -7.36 13.65
C LEU A 175 10.06 -6.99 14.73
N ASP A 176 9.98 -5.70 15.06
CA ASP A 176 9.11 -5.17 16.13
C ASP A 176 9.40 -5.76 17.52
N ARG A 177 10.66 -5.86 17.87
CA ARG A 177 11.07 -6.32 19.20
C ARG A 177 10.39 -5.51 20.30
N PRO A 178 9.67 -6.13 21.25
CA PRO A 178 9.01 -5.42 22.32
C PRO A 178 10.00 -4.64 23.20
N THR A 179 9.68 -3.40 23.52
CA THR A 179 10.45 -2.56 24.43
C THR A 179 9.73 -2.41 25.76
N SER A 180 10.48 -2.26 26.86
CA SER A 180 9.93 -2.14 28.22
C SER A 180 8.93 -3.25 28.57
N ALA A 181 9.22 -4.48 28.13
CA ALA A 181 8.33 -5.63 28.26
C ALA A 181 8.89 -6.69 29.22
N ILE A 182 7.99 -7.42 29.84
CA ILE A 182 8.27 -8.66 30.61
C ILE A 182 7.63 -9.82 29.84
N LEU A 183 8.32 -10.93 29.71
CA LEU A 183 7.79 -12.15 29.12
C LEU A 183 7.36 -13.13 30.21
N LEU A 184 6.09 -13.48 30.23
CA LEU A 184 5.50 -14.38 31.20
C LEU A 184 5.09 -15.68 30.50
N ILE A 185 5.83 -16.77 30.73
CA ILE A 185 5.63 -18.04 30.03
C ILE A 185 5.17 -19.13 30.98
N ASN A 186 4.36 -20.05 30.48
CA ASN A 186 4.01 -21.24 31.26
C ASN A 186 5.24 -22.15 31.40
N SER A 187 5.47 -22.68 32.58
CA SER A 187 6.59 -23.59 32.84
C SER A 187 6.59 -24.84 31.95
N SER A 188 5.43 -25.26 31.45
CA SER A 188 5.32 -26.36 30.48
C SER A 188 6.02 -26.05 29.15
N THR A 189 6.11 -24.79 28.75
CA THR A 189 6.81 -24.36 27.53
C THR A 189 8.32 -24.61 27.60
N ILE A 190 8.88 -24.60 28.81
CA ILE A 190 10.32 -24.81 29.08
C ILE A 190 10.63 -26.25 29.53
N SER A 191 9.65 -27.14 29.51
CA SER A 191 9.85 -28.52 29.96
C SER A 191 10.99 -29.22 29.22
N SER A 192 11.74 -30.05 29.95
CA SER A 192 12.83 -30.83 29.37
C SER A 192 12.31 -31.78 28.28
N SER A 193 13.09 -31.93 27.22
CA SER A 193 12.91 -32.98 26.23
C SER A 193 14.09 -33.96 26.27
N ALA A 194 13.97 -35.14 25.67
CA ALA A 194 15.04 -36.12 25.62
C ALA A 194 16.36 -35.58 25.03
N LEU A 195 16.27 -34.55 24.21
CA LEU A 195 17.41 -33.96 23.51
C LEU A 195 17.89 -32.63 24.13
N MET A 196 17.12 -32.02 25.05
CA MET A 196 17.39 -30.63 25.48
C MET A 196 16.88 -30.38 26.91
N PRO A 197 17.75 -30.17 27.88
CA PRO A 197 17.37 -29.83 29.26
C PRO A 197 16.66 -28.49 29.38
N ALA A 198 15.75 -28.32 30.33
CA ALA A 198 15.03 -27.08 30.59
C ALA A 198 15.97 -25.90 30.91
N SER A 199 17.07 -26.15 31.60
CA SER A 199 18.08 -25.15 31.94
C SER A 199 18.77 -24.58 30.69
N GLU A 200 19.07 -25.42 29.71
CA GLU A 200 19.72 -25.05 28.47
C GLU A 200 18.74 -24.23 27.60
N LYS A 201 17.48 -24.66 27.47
CA LYS A 201 16.43 -23.88 26.80
C LYS A 201 16.29 -22.49 27.38
N LEU A 202 16.22 -22.40 28.72
CA LEU A 202 16.07 -21.11 29.39
C LEU A 202 17.30 -20.21 29.20
N ALA A 203 18.50 -20.79 29.21
CA ALA A 203 19.74 -20.05 28.93
C ALA A 203 19.76 -19.50 27.50
N ALA A 204 19.39 -20.30 26.50
CA ALA A 204 19.25 -19.87 25.11
C ALA A 204 18.21 -18.76 24.96
N MET A 205 17.04 -18.90 25.59
CA MET A 205 15.99 -17.88 25.59
C MET A 205 16.44 -16.56 26.21
N ARG A 206 17.16 -16.60 27.33
CA ARG A 206 17.71 -15.39 27.97
C ARG A 206 18.74 -14.72 27.09
N SER A 207 19.65 -15.50 26.48
CA SER A 207 20.66 -14.98 25.55
C SER A 207 20.00 -14.28 24.33
N ALA A 208 18.93 -14.84 23.79
CA ALA A 208 18.20 -14.23 22.67
C ALA A 208 17.54 -12.90 23.06
N LEU A 209 17.11 -12.75 24.31
CA LEU A 209 16.41 -11.55 24.79
C LEU A 209 17.33 -10.50 25.43
N GLU A 210 18.62 -10.78 25.54
CA GLU A 210 19.60 -9.85 26.08
C GLU A 210 19.84 -8.68 25.11
N PHE A 211 19.66 -7.43 25.59
CA PHE A 211 19.90 -6.23 24.82
C PHE A 211 20.15 -5.02 25.73
N GLY A 212 21.36 -4.90 26.25
CA GLY A 212 21.74 -3.77 27.10
C GLY A 212 20.68 -3.47 28.17
N ASN A 213 20.23 -2.22 28.25
CA ASN A 213 19.19 -1.79 29.18
C ASN A 213 17.76 -2.24 28.78
N ASN A 214 17.57 -2.73 27.54
CA ASN A 214 16.29 -3.17 26.99
C ASN A 214 16.13 -4.70 27.02
N THR A 215 16.89 -5.41 27.87
CA THR A 215 16.73 -6.85 28.09
C THR A 215 15.31 -7.17 28.55
N ILE A 216 14.68 -8.17 27.93
CA ILE A 216 13.34 -8.65 28.30
C ILE A 216 13.47 -9.77 29.33
N PRO A 217 13.08 -9.57 30.59
CA PRO A 217 13.13 -10.63 31.60
C PRO A 217 12.08 -11.70 31.33
N ILE A 218 12.46 -12.96 31.53
CA ILE A 218 11.57 -14.12 31.44
C ILE A 218 11.14 -14.56 32.81
N ILE A 219 9.84 -14.64 33.02
CA ILE A 219 9.23 -15.24 34.23
C ILE A 219 8.54 -16.53 33.81
N SER A 220 8.97 -17.63 34.35
CA SER A 220 8.30 -18.92 34.20
C SER A 220 7.29 -19.11 35.31
N VAL A 221 6.03 -19.35 34.96
CA VAL A 221 4.93 -19.55 35.91
C VAL A 221 4.33 -20.92 35.74
N SER A 222 4.19 -21.62 36.86
CA SER A 222 3.42 -22.86 36.96
C SER A 222 2.09 -22.59 37.68
N ASN A 223 1.16 -23.55 37.64
CA ASN A 223 -0.14 -23.42 38.31
C ASN A 223 -0.07 -23.55 39.84
N THR A 224 1.13 -23.57 40.44
CA THR A 224 1.29 -23.60 41.89
C THR A 224 1.16 -22.20 42.48
N GLN A 225 0.51 -22.08 43.66
CA GLN A 225 0.31 -20.78 44.31
C GLN A 225 1.63 -20.07 44.62
N SER A 226 2.68 -20.81 44.97
CA SER A 226 4.02 -20.25 45.23
C SER A 226 4.62 -19.57 43.97
N SER A 227 4.44 -20.19 42.81
CA SER A 227 4.92 -19.64 41.53
C SER A 227 4.13 -18.38 41.11
N ILE A 228 2.82 -18.40 41.35
CA ILE A 228 1.97 -17.23 41.10
C ILE A 228 2.37 -16.05 42.00
N ASN A 229 2.53 -16.30 43.30
CA ASN A 229 2.96 -15.27 44.26
C ASN A 229 4.35 -14.69 43.91
N ALA A 230 5.29 -15.53 43.47
CA ALA A 230 6.61 -15.08 43.06
C ALA A 230 6.52 -14.15 41.80
N ALA A 231 5.67 -14.50 40.85
CA ALA A 231 5.42 -13.64 39.67
C ALA A 231 4.76 -12.31 40.07
N GLU A 232 3.78 -12.34 40.97
CA GLU A 232 3.11 -11.10 41.46
C GLU A 232 4.10 -10.16 42.15
N ILE A 233 4.98 -10.69 43.01
CA ILE A 233 6.02 -9.89 43.69
C ILE A 233 6.97 -9.27 42.65
N PHE A 234 7.42 -10.06 41.69
CA PHE A 234 8.28 -9.54 40.62
C PHE A 234 7.61 -8.41 39.84
N LEU A 235 6.35 -8.60 39.41
CA LEU A 235 5.58 -7.61 38.67
C LEU A 235 5.38 -6.34 39.51
N ALA A 236 5.02 -6.45 40.80
CA ALA A 236 4.85 -5.29 41.66
C ALA A 236 6.13 -4.45 41.81
N ASN A 237 7.28 -5.12 41.96
CA ASN A 237 8.57 -4.45 42.13
C ASN A 237 9.10 -3.79 40.83
N ASN A 238 8.63 -4.24 39.67
CA ASN A 238 9.16 -3.80 38.38
C ASN A 238 8.19 -2.92 37.54
N LYS A 239 7.03 -2.54 38.09
CA LYS A 239 5.99 -1.77 37.37
C LYS A 239 6.46 -0.41 36.83
N ASN A 240 7.45 0.21 37.46
CA ASN A 240 8.00 1.50 37.02
C ASN A 240 9.00 1.35 35.87
N ARG A 241 9.66 0.18 35.77
CA ARG A 241 10.65 -0.11 34.73
C ARG A 241 10.03 -0.67 33.46
N TYR A 242 9.05 -1.52 33.60
CA TYR A 242 8.38 -2.17 32.47
C TYR A 242 6.93 -1.72 32.38
N LYS A 243 6.42 -1.55 31.16
CA LYS A 243 5.06 -1.09 30.89
C LYS A 243 4.17 -2.17 30.30
N LYS A 244 4.79 -3.17 29.66
CA LYS A 244 4.11 -4.23 28.91
C LYS A 244 4.39 -5.59 29.53
N VAL A 245 3.42 -6.49 29.49
CA VAL A 245 3.61 -7.92 29.81
C VAL A 245 3.07 -8.73 28.64
N ILE A 246 3.93 -9.54 28.05
CA ILE A 246 3.57 -10.52 27.04
C ILE A 246 3.38 -11.83 27.75
N ALA A 247 2.18 -12.39 27.69
CA ALA A 247 1.80 -13.57 28.43
C ALA A 247 1.13 -14.61 27.54
N SER A 248 1.30 -15.88 27.87
CA SER A 248 0.58 -16.95 27.19
C SER A 248 -0.92 -16.87 27.53
N ASP A 249 -1.77 -17.15 26.55
CA ASP A 249 -3.24 -17.21 26.68
C ASP A 249 -3.73 -18.24 27.70
N ASN A 250 -2.89 -19.25 28.02
CA ASN A 250 -3.17 -20.33 28.99
C ASN A 250 -2.70 -20.02 30.41
N ILE A 251 -2.29 -18.77 30.71
CA ILE A 251 -1.90 -18.36 32.05
C ILE A 251 -3.12 -18.13 32.95
N ASN A 252 -2.92 -18.33 34.29
CA ASN A 252 -3.97 -18.17 35.28
C ASN A 252 -4.63 -16.79 35.20
N GLN A 253 -5.98 -16.77 35.13
CA GLN A 253 -6.80 -15.58 35.03
C GLN A 253 -6.62 -14.61 36.21
N SER A 254 -6.30 -15.09 37.41
CA SER A 254 -6.02 -14.24 38.56
C SER A 254 -4.79 -13.36 38.32
N LEU A 255 -3.75 -13.93 37.70
CA LEU A 255 -2.52 -13.19 37.37
C LEU A 255 -2.76 -12.14 36.27
N ILE A 256 -3.63 -12.44 35.29
CA ILE A 256 -4.04 -11.46 34.26
C ILE A 256 -4.76 -10.28 34.90
N LYS A 257 -5.69 -10.54 35.84
CA LYS A 257 -6.38 -9.48 36.58
C LYS A 257 -5.40 -8.64 37.41
N TYR A 258 -4.44 -9.29 38.06
CA TYR A 258 -3.41 -8.62 38.86
C TYR A 258 -2.52 -7.71 38.00
N MET A 259 -2.06 -8.17 36.85
CA MET A 259 -1.29 -7.35 35.90
C MET A 259 -2.05 -6.10 35.45
N LYS A 260 -3.34 -6.25 35.10
CA LYS A 260 -4.21 -5.14 34.73
C LYS A 260 -4.43 -4.15 35.89
N ALA A 261 -4.57 -4.65 37.13
CA ALA A 261 -4.69 -3.80 38.32
C ALA A 261 -3.40 -2.99 38.58
N LEU A 262 -2.25 -3.48 38.17
CA LEU A 262 -0.97 -2.76 38.23
C LEU A 262 -0.76 -1.80 37.03
N ASN A 263 -1.76 -1.62 36.14
CA ASN A 263 -1.69 -0.81 34.92
C ASN A 263 -0.64 -1.28 33.89
N TYR A 264 -0.36 -2.56 33.83
CA TYR A 264 0.40 -3.12 32.71
C TYR A 264 -0.47 -3.22 31.46
N SER A 265 0.11 -2.90 30.29
CA SER A 265 -0.43 -3.32 28.99
C SER A 265 -0.17 -4.81 28.82
N VAL A 266 -1.23 -5.63 28.91
CA VAL A 266 -1.13 -7.09 28.82
C VAL A 266 -1.45 -7.55 27.40
N ILE A 267 -0.46 -8.16 26.75
CA ILE A 267 -0.58 -8.77 25.42
C ILE A 267 -0.67 -10.28 25.64
N LEU A 268 -1.79 -10.87 25.23
CA LEU A 268 -1.97 -12.32 25.30
C LEU A 268 -1.63 -12.94 23.95
N GLU A 269 -0.66 -13.85 23.98
CA GLU A 269 -0.19 -14.59 22.81
C GLU A 269 -0.59 -16.05 22.90
N SER A 270 -0.86 -16.65 21.74
CA SER A 270 -1.13 -18.08 21.65
C SER A 270 0.06 -18.90 22.15
N THR A 271 -0.20 -20.09 22.67
CA THR A 271 0.87 -21.01 23.09
C THR A 271 1.86 -21.29 21.96
N ALA A 272 1.42 -21.30 20.71
CA ALA A 272 2.28 -21.49 19.54
C ALA A 272 3.29 -20.33 19.38
N ASN A 273 2.84 -19.08 19.48
CA ASN A 273 3.70 -17.89 19.38
C ASN A 273 4.65 -17.77 20.59
N MET A 274 4.19 -18.21 21.76
CA MET A 274 5.00 -18.20 22.99
C MET A 274 6.07 -19.28 23.03
N THR A 275 6.00 -20.29 22.13
CA THR A 275 6.98 -21.39 22.09
C THR A 275 8.08 -21.06 21.08
N PRO A 276 9.34 -20.86 21.55
CA PRO A 276 10.46 -20.62 20.64
C PRO A 276 10.85 -21.88 19.88
N THR A 277 11.37 -21.69 18.67
CA THR A 277 12.05 -22.74 17.90
C THR A 277 13.52 -22.76 18.28
N PHE A 278 14.05 -23.95 18.56
CA PHE A 278 15.44 -24.13 18.95
C PHE A 278 16.24 -24.85 17.87
N LEU A 279 17.48 -24.42 17.65
CA LEU A 279 18.47 -25.10 16.81
C LEU A 279 19.72 -25.43 17.60
N PRO A 280 20.36 -26.61 17.34
CA PRO A 280 21.67 -26.92 17.90
C PRO A 280 22.75 -26.02 17.30
N ASN A 281 23.64 -25.50 18.12
CA ASN A 281 24.80 -24.72 17.72
C ASN A 281 26.09 -25.38 18.24
N GLY A 282 26.59 -26.40 17.52
CA GLY A 282 27.72 -27.21 17.95
C GLY A 282 27.29 -28.38 18.86
N VAL A 283 28.25 -28.93 19.60
CA VAL A 283 28.08 -30.25 20.30
C VAL A 283 27.26 -30.12 21.59
N ASN A 284 27.23 -28.99 22.28
CA ASN A 284 26.53 -28.82 23.56
C ASN A 284 25.96 -27.41 23.73
N SER A 285 25.51 -26.78 22.68
CA SER A 285 24.95 -25.46 22.74
C SER A 285 23.70 -25.37 21.86
N THR A 286 22.72 -24.67 22.36
CA THR A 286 21.42 -24.45 21.70
C THR A 286 21.17 -22.96 21.59
N ILE A 287 20.61 -22.55 20.46
CA ILE A 287 20.15 -21.18 20.20
C ILE A 287 18.64 -21.18 19.96
N VAL A 288 18.02 -20.02 20.18
CA VAL A 288 16.67 -19.74 19.71
C VAL A 288 16.77 -19.24 18.27
N ASP A 289 16.17 -19.97 17.33
CA ASP A 289 16.16 -19.61 15.91
C ASP A 289 15.08 -18.57 15.61
N SER A 290 13.86 -18.83 16.09
CA SER A 290 12.74 -17.93 15.93
C SER A 290 11.81 -17.95 17.15
N TRP A 291 11.15 -16.80 17.40
CA TRP A 291 10.24 -16.64 18.52
C TRP A 291 9.21 -15.54 18.26
N PRO A 292 8.05 -15.88 17.69
CA PRO A 292 7.06 -14.89 17.24
C PRO A 292 6.59 -13.94 18.35
N ALA A 293 6.38 -14.43 19.58
CA ALA A 293 5.89 -13.59 20.69
C ALA A 293 6.79 -12.39 21.02
N VAL A 294 8.06 -12.44 20.66
CA VAL A 294 9.04 -11.35 20.89
C VAL A 294 9.56 -10.73 19.60
N GLY A 295 8.98 -11.08 18.46
CA GLY A 295 9.38 -10.56 17.15
C GLY A 295 10.73 -11.11 16.64
N LEU A 296 11.27 -12.18 17.22
CA LEU A 296 12.48 -12.84 16.71
C LEU A 296 12.13 -13.65 15.46
N ILE A 297 12.61 -13.22 14.32
CA ILE A 297 12.30 -13.82 13.01
C ILE A 297 13.36 -14.82 12.54
N SER A 298 14.63 -14.61 12.91
CA SER A 298 15.74 -15.49 12.49
C SER A 298 16.96 -15.30 13.39
N ALA A 299 17.82 -16.31 13.49
CA ALA A 299 19.07 -16.25 14.24
C ALA A 299 20.23 -16.93 13.50
N PRO A 300 20.65 -16.41 12.32
CA PRO A 300 21.77 -16.99 11.58
C PRO A 300 23.08 -16.91 12.37
N ILE A 301 23.93 -17.92 12.19
CA ILE A 301 25.24 -18.01 12.85
C ILE A 301 26.26 -17.20 12.10
N LEU A 302 26.97 -16.32 12.78
CA LEU A 302 28.04 -15.52 12.24
C LEU A 302 29.23 -16.40 11.78
N SER A 303 29.65 -16.24 10.54
CA SER A 303 30.82 -16.95 10.03
C SER A 303 32.11 -16.50 10.74
N PRO A 304 33.09 -17.38 10.92
CA PRO A 304 34.38 -16.99 11.49
C PRO A 304 35.09 -15.84 10.73
N SER A 305 34.88 -15.75 9.44
CA SER A 305 35.48 -14.68 8.60
C SER A 305 34.97 -13.29 8.95
N LEU A 306 33.65 -13.15 9.23
CA LEU A 306 33.05 -11.92 9.70
C LEU A 306 33.60 -11.52 11.07
N ALA A 307 33.79 -12.49 11.96
CA ALA A 307 34.37 -12.26 13.28
C ALA A 307 35.84 -11.82 13.26
N GLN A 308 36.54 -11.99 12.14
CA GLN A 308 37.92 -11.51 11.91
C GLN A 308 37.95 -10.09 11.33
N GLY A 309 36.79 -9.45 11.17
CA GLY A 309 36.70 -8.07 10.64
C GLY A 309 36.52 -7.99 9.13
N ASN A 310 36.24 -9.11 8.44
CA ASN A 310 35.88 -9.06 7.04
C ASN A 310 34.53 -8.37 6.88
N VAL A 311 34.42 -7.55 5.86
CA VAL A 311 33.22 -6.80 5.55
C VAL A 311 32.28 -7.66 4.71
N SER A 312 30.99 -7.64 5.03
CA SER A 312 29.93 -8.22 4.22
C SER A 312 28.78 -7.22 4.13
N ASN A 313 28.19 -7.14 2.96
CA ASN A 313 27.01 -6.32 2.72
C ASN A 313 25.75 -7.14 2.42
N SER A 314 25.87 -8.46 2.29
CA SER A 314 24.75 -9.37 1.98
C SER A 314 24.35 -10.18 3.20
N PHE A 315 23.06 -10.19 3.49
CA PHE A 315 22.46 -10.87 4.63
C PHE A 315 21.23 -11.66 4.20
N GLN A 316 20.91 -12.67 4.99
CA GLN A 316 19.75 -13.51 4.77
C GLN A 316 18.99 -13.71 6.07
N ILE A 317 17.69 -13.53 6.03
CA ILE A 317 16.72 -13.95 7.05
C ILE A 317 16.13 -15.26 6.59
N SER A 318 16.11 -16.28 7.43
CA SER A 318 15.56 -17.58 7.09
C SER A 318 14.75 -18.16 8.23
N GLY A 319 13.80 -19.01 7.91
CA GLY A 319 13.00 -19.72 8.88
C GLY A 319 12.31 -20.93 8.28
N SER A 320 11.55 -21.64 9.09
CA SER A 320 10.83 -22.83 8.66
C SER A 320 9.34 -22.73 8.93
N ALA A 321 8.55 -23.45 8.11
CA ALA A 321 7.13 -23.58 8.37
C ALA A 321 6.88 -24.37 9.66
N PRO A 322 5.85 -23.99 10.45
CA PRO A 322 5.54 -24.65 11.71
C PRO A 322 5.24 -26.15 11.54
N LEU A 323 5.69 -26.96 12.50
CA LEU A 323 5.55 -28.42 12.48
C LEU A 323 4.09 -28.90 12.63
N ASN A 324 3.21 -28.08 13.19
CA ASN A 324 1.78 -28.37 13.32
C ASN A 324 1.01 -28.35 11.98
N LEU A 325 1.61 -27.82 10.92
CA LEU A 325 1.06 -27.90 9.57
C LEU A 325 1.35 -29.29 8.97
N THR A 326 0.31 -30.04 8.68
CA THR A 326 0.42 -31.45 8.23
C THR A 326 0.62 -31.56 6.72
N SER A 327 0.06 -30.65 5.94
CA SER A 327 0.14 -30.66 4.47
C SER A 327 1.35 -29.88 3.98
N THR A 328 2.11 -30.45 3.04
CA THR A 328 3.23 -29.76 2.37
C THR A 328 2.75 -28.47 1.70
N GLN A 329 1.57 -28.47 1.06
CA GLN A 329 1.00 -27.27 0.43
C GLN A 329 0.71 -26.18 1.48
N ALA A 330 0.18 -26.54 2.65
CA ALA A 330 -0.05 -25.57 3.73
C ALA A 330 1.26 -24.98 4.25
N LYS A 331 2.32 -25.79 4.34
CA LYS A 331 3.67 -25.31 4.71
C LYS A 331 4.26 -24.37 3.65
N VAL A 332 4.10 -24.68 2.38
CA VAL A 332 4.55 -23.81 1.26
C VAL A 332 3.80 -22.49 1.29
N ASN A 333 2.48 -22.51 1.42
CA ASN A 333 1.67 -21.29 1.50
C ASN A 333 2.05 -20.43 2.72
N TYR A 334 2.34 -21.07 3.86
CA TYR A 334 2.84 -20.35 5.04
C TYR A 334 4.18 -19.67 4.75
N ALA A 335 5.13 -20.41 4.17
CA ALA A 335 6.47 -19.91 3.85
C ALA A 335 6.43 -18.73 2.87
N GLU A 336 5.60 -18.82 1.83
CA GLU A 336 5.39 -17.73 0.87
C GLU A 336 4.79 -16.48 1.53
N ASN A 337 3.77 -16.67 2.36
CA ASN A 337 3.11 -15.55 3.04
C ASN A 337 4.03 -14.88 4.05
N GLU A 338 4.80 -15.67 4.82
CA GLU A 338 5.72 -15.13 5.83
C GLU A 338 6.89 -14.36 5.18
N SER A 339 7.50 -14.92 4.13
CA SER A 339 8.55 -14.21 3.39
C SER A 339 8.03 -12.94 2.74
N LYS A 340 6.86 -12.96 2.10
CA LYS A 340 6.21 -11.76 1.52
C LYS A 340 5.91 -10.70 2.58
N LYS A 341 5.42 -11.10 3.75
CA LYS A 341 5.16 -10.20 4.87
C LYS A 341 6.44 -9.50 5.34
N ILE A 342 7.52 -10.27 5.54
CA ILE A 342 8.81 -9.72 5.97
C ILE A 342 9.36 -8.75 4.92
N VAL A 343 9.36 -9.15 3.64
CA VAL A 343 9.77 -8.27 2.54
C VAL A 343 8.95 -6.99 2.52
N SER A 344 7.62 -7.11 2.62
CA SER A 344 6.69 -5.98 2.64
C SER A 344 7.01 -4.99 3.78
N VAL A 345 7.13 -5.50 4.99
CA VAL A 345 7.37 -4.65 6.18
C VAL A 345 8.74 -3.99 6.13
N LEU A 346 9.79 -4.74 5.77
CA LEU A 346 11.15 -4.20 5.69
C LEU A 346 11.30 -3.19 4.55
N SER A 347 10.70 -3.44 3.38
CA SER A 347 10.75 -2.52 2.23
C SER A 347 10.08 -1.17 2.52
N GLY A 348 8.98 -1.17 3.28
CA GLY A 348 8.34 0.08 3.71
C GLY A 348 9.03 0.76 4.89
N GLY A 349 9.97 0.08 5.55
CA GLY A 349 10.70 0.60 6.70
C GLY A 349 9.84 0.80 7.95
N ALA A 350 10.44 1.42 8.98
CA ALA A 350 9.75 1.72 10.23
C ALA A 350 8.71 2.84 10.06
N LEU A 351 7.52 2.65 10.66
CA LEU A 351 6.49 3.69 10.67
C LEU A 351 6.90 4.86 11.58
N PRO A 352 6.60 6.11 11.21
CA PRO A 352 6.94 7.29 12.00
C PRO A 352 6.16 7.38 13.33
N VAL A 353 5.05 6.65 13.43
CA VAL A 353 4.19 6.56 14.61
C VAL A 353 3.61 5.16 14.71
N ALA A 354 3.42 4.67 15.92
CA ALA A 354 2.73 3.40 16.13
C ALA A 354 1.26 3.52 15.75
N VAL A 355 0.75 2.48 15.11
CA VAL A 355 -0.63 2.43 14.61
C VAL A 355 -1.36 1.22 15.21
N ILE A 356 -2.67 1.34 15.29
CA ILE A 356 -3.56 0.27 15.72
C ILE A 356 -4.71 0.19 14.72
N THR A 357 -4.92 -0.95 14.12
CA THR A 357 -6.06 -1.17 13.24
C THR A 357 -7.35 -1.32 14.04
N GLY A 358 -8.40 -0.67 13.57
CA GLY A 358 -9.75 -0.86 14.08
C GLY A 358 -10.48 -2.00 13.36
N THR A 359 -11.76 -2.16 13.65
CA THR A 359 -12.58 -3.21 13.01
C THR A 359 -12.79 -2.91 11.53
N PRO A 360 -12.44 -3.83 10.61
CA PRO A 360 -12.69 -3.66 9.20
C PRO A 360 -14.19 -3.54 8.90
N THR A 361 -14.56 -2.61 8.03
CA THR A 361 -15.93 -2.40 7.57
C THR A 361 -16.05 -2.79 6.11
N ILE A 362 -16.99 -3.67 5.80
CA ILE A 362 -17.26 -4.09 4.42
C ILE A 362 -18.16 -3.05 3.75
N ILE A 363 -17.69 -2.48 2.65
CA ILE A 363 -18.46 -1.57 1.80
C ILE A 363 -19.08 -2.38 0.67
N GLN A 364 -20.42 -2.37 0.63
CA GLN A 364 -21.16 -3.10 -0.40
C GLN A 364 -21.28 -2.28 -1.67
N PRO A 365 -21.13 -2.87 -2.88
CA PRO A 365 -21.17 -2.18 -4.16
C PRO A 365 -22.57 -1.74 -4.59
N THR A 366 -23.61 -2.05 -3.83
CA THR A 366 -25.02 -1.82 -4.20
C THR A 366 -25.37 -0.35 -4.46
N LEU A 367 -24.80 0.58 -3.68
CA LEU A 367 -24.97 2.03 -3.91
C LEU A 367 -24.22 2.49 -5.17
N GLY A 368 -23.01 1.97 -5.40
CA GLY A 368 -22.16 2.37 -6.51
C GLY A 368 -22.68 1.90 -7.86
N SER A 369 -23.21 0.67 -7.96
CA SER A 369 -23.79 0.17 -9.21
C SER A 369 -25.02 0.98 -9.65
N HIS A 370 -25.87 1.38 -8.68
CA HIS A 370 -27.00 2.28 -8.96
C HIS A 370 -26.54 3.66 -9.40
N PHE A 371 -25.52 4.22 -8.72
CA PHE A 371 -24.94 5.52 -9.08
C PHE A 371 -24.30 5.50 -10.47
N LEU A 372 -23.55 4.46 -10.84
CA LEU A 372 -22.99 4.29 -12.19
C LEU A 372 -24.10 4.31 -13.26
N TYR A 373 -25.17 3.56 -13.01
CA TYR A 373 -26.32 3.53 -13.91
C TYR A 373 -26.97 4.91 -14.07
N VAL A 374 -27.23 5.60 -12.96
CA VAL A 374 -27.81 6.95 -12.96
C VAL A 374 -26.86 7.95 -13.61
N SER A 375 -25.55 7.86 -13.34
CA SER A 375 -24.53 8.72 -13.94
C SER A 375 -24.40 8.51 -15.45
N ALA A 376 -24.48 7.26 -15.91
CA ALA A 376 -24.51 6.95 -17.34
C ALA A 376 -25.73 7.56 -18.03
N ILE A 377 -26.91 7.46 -17.39
CA ILE A 377 -28.14 8.11 -17.89
C ILE A 377 -27.97 9.63 -17.90
N ALA A 378 -27.42 10.22 -16.83
CA ALA A 378 -27.18 11.67 -16.75
C ALA A 378 -26.19 12.14 -17.83
N GLY A 379 -25.11 11.38 -18.07
CA GLY A 379 -24.16 11.65 -19.16
C GLY A 379 -24.80 11.59 -20.55
N ILE A 380 -25.60 10.57 -20.82
CA ILE A 380 -26.36 10.46 -22.08
C ILE A 380 -27.35 11.61 -22.21
N ALA A 381 -28.08 11.93 -21.14
CA ALA A 381 -29.02 13.05 -21.14
C ALA A 381 -28.30 14.38 -21.40
N ALA A 382 -27.15 14.64 -20.77
CA ALA A 382 -26.32 15.82 -21.00
C ALA A 382 -25.92 15.93 -22.48
N ILE A 383 -25.44 14.85 -23.09
CA ILE A 383 -25.08 14.80 -24.52
C ILE A 383 -26.28 15.10 -25.40
N LEU A 384 -27.46 14.55 -25.09
CA LEU A 384 -28.70 14.79 -25.83
C LEU A 384 -29.18 16.25 -25.68
N PHE A 385 -29.10 16.83 -24.47
CA PHE A 385 -29.42 18.25 -24.25
C PHE A 385 -28.48 19.19 -25.03
N VAL A 386 -27.20 18.86 -25.04
CA VAL A 386 -26.21 19.59 -25.87
C VAL A 386 -26.55 19.49 -27.33
N ALA A 387 -26.87 18.32 -27.86
CA ALA A 387 -27.26 18.10 -29.22
C ALA A 387 -28.50 18.96 -29.58
N LEU A 388 -29.53 18.92 -28.72
CA LEU A 388 -30.74 19.71 -28.88
C LEU A 388 -30.46 21.21 -28.88
N PHE A 389 -29.65 21.68 -27.89
CA PHE A 389 -29.25 23.08 -27.81
C PHE A 389 -28.53 23.53 -29.09
N MET A 390 -27.61 22.74 -29.62
CA MET A 390 -26.87 23.04 -30.83
C MET A 390 -27.76 23.10 -32.09
N VAL A 391 -28.75 22.19 -32.18
CA VAL A 391 -29.77 22.24 -33.26
C VAL A 391 -30.56 23.54 -33.19
N LEU A 392 -31.07 23.91 -32.00
CA LEU A 392 -31.85 25.14 -31.79
C LEU A 392 -31.04 26.41 -32.06
N ARG A 393 -29.79 26.43 -31.59
CA ARG A 393 -28.85 27.57 -31.72
C ARG A 393 -28.45 27.82 -33.16
N TYR A 394 -28.02 26.78 -33.88
CA TYR A 394 -27.45 26.92 -35.22
C TYR A 394 -28.43 26.61 -36.34
N ARG A 395 -29.55 25.95 -36.03
CA ARG A 395 -30.55 25.48 -37.02
C ARG A 395 -29.95 24.68 -38.19
N LYS A 396 -28.75 24.06 -37.95
CA LYS A 396 -27.97 23.30 -38.93
C LYS A 396 -27.63 21.94 -38.29
N TRP A 397 -28.49 20.96 -38.48
CA TRP A 397 -28.40 19.67 -37.82
C TRP A 397 -27.11 18.89 -38.16
N PHE A 398 -26.47 19.15 -39.29
CA PHE A 398 -25.22 18.52 -39.69
C PHE A 398 -24.01 18.90 -38.81
N LEU A 399 -24.06 19.99 -38.04
CA LEU A 399 -23.06 20.39 -37.08
C LEU A 399 -23.09 19.49 -35.83
N VAL A 400 -24.24 18.91 -35.55
CA VAL A 400 -24.47 18.09 -34.35
C VAL A 400 -23.67 16.78 -34.43
N ILE A 401 -23.56 16.18 -35.63
CA ILE A 401 -22.86 14.90 -35.82
C ILE A 401 -21.38 15.00 -35.43
N PRO A 402 -20.56 15.95 -35.90
CA PRO A 402 -19.17 16.10 -35.46
C PRO A 402 -19.05 16.40 -33.96
N ILE A 403 -19.93 17.23 -33.42
CA ILE A 403 -19.93 17.55 -31.97
C ILE A 403 -20.17 16.29 -31.16
N LEU A 404 -21.24 15.55 -31.42
CA LEU A 404 -21.56 14.33 -30.72
C LEU A 404 -20.44 13.29 -30.83
N LEU A 405 -19.93 13.09 -32.04
CA LEU A 405 -18.87 12.09 -32.28
C LEU A 405 -17.62 12.43 -31.48
N THR A 406 -17.14 13.66 -31.53
CA THR A 406 -15.94 14.09 -30.82
C THR A 406 -16.16 14.12 -29.32
N THR A 407 -17.35 14.46 -28.80
CA THR A 407 -17.67 14.42 -27.37
C THR A 407 -17.74 13.00 -26.85
N ILE A 408 -18.33 12.05 -27.60
CA ILE A 408 -18.36 10.63 -27.21
C ILE A 408 -16.95 10.04 -27.19
N MET A 409 -16.13 10.34 -28.21
CA MET A 409 -14.74 9.90 -28.24
C MET A 409 -13.92 10.49 -27.08
N GLU A 410 -14.11 11.76 -26.76
CA GLU A 410 -13.49 12.44 -25.64
C GLU A 410 -13.86 11.79 -24.31
N LEU A 411 -15.15 11.56 -24.08
CA LEU A 411 -15.64 10.89 -22.88
C LEU A 411 -15.01 9.50 -22.71
N PHE A 412 -14.97 8.73 -23.79
CA PHE A 412 -14.35 7.41 -23.77
C PHE A 412 -12.85 7.49 -23.44
N ILE A 413 -12.11 8.41 -24.09
CA ILE A 413 -10.67 8.60 -23.86
C ILE A 413 -10.41 8.98 -22.39
N ILE A 414 -11.21 9.90 -21.81
CA ILE A 414 -11.05 10.32 -20.41
C ILE A 414 -11.31 9.16 -19.46
N VAL A 415 -12.39 8.41 -19.64
CA VAL A 415 -12.73 7.23 -18.83
C VAL A 415 -11.61 6.20 -18.91
N SER A 416 -11.12 5.89 -20.11
CA SER A 416 -10.02 4.94 -20.32
C SER A 416 -8.73 5.40 -19.63
N VAL A 417 -8.32 6.65 -19.84
CA VAL A 417 -7.07 7.17 -19.27
C VAL A 417 -7.11 7.16 -17.75
N ILE A 418 -8.21 7.66 -17.14
CA ILE A 418 -8.35 7.70 -15.68
C ILE A 418 -8.43 6.27 -15.12
N GLY A 419 -9.22 5.39 -15.76
CA GLY A 419 -9.35 4.00 -15.33
C GLY A 419 -8.09 3.14 -15.49
N MET A 420 -7.13 3.57 -16.31
CA MET A 420 -5.83 2.90 -16.45
C MET A 420 -4.75 3.44 -15.52
N ILE A 421 -4.71 4.76 -15.28
CA ILE A 421 -3.68 5.41 -14.44
C ILE A 421 -4.06 5.33 -12.96
N GLY A 422 -5.35 5.42 -12.65
CA GLY A 422 -5.89 5.45 -11.30
C GLY A 422 -7.14 4.57 -11.16
N THR A 423 -8.07 5.02 -10.32
CA THR A 423 -9.38 4.39 -10.12
C THR A 423 -10.50 5.40 -10.38
N ILE A 424 -11.56 4.97 -11.05
CA ILE A 424 -12.74 5.79 -11.23
C ILE A 424 -13.61 5.68 -9.98
N ASP A 425 -13.52 6.67 -9.10
CA ASP A 425 -14.36 6.83 -7.91
C ASP A 425 -15.60 7.72 -8.18
N LEU A 426 -16.41 7.97 -7.17
CA LEU A 426 -17.60 8.84 -7.30
C LEU A 426 -17.23 10.27 -7.72
N ALA A 427 -16.11 10.79 -7.20
CA ALA A 427 -15.63 12.14 -7.51
C ALA A 427 -15.10 12.23 -8.95
N ALA A 428 -14.37 11.20 -9.41
CA ALA A 428 -13.91 11.12 -10.80
C ALA A 428 -15.09 11.12 -11.78
N VAL A 429 -16.17 10.35 -11.49
CA VAL A 429 -17.38 10.36 -12.32
C VAL A 429 -18.00 11.78 -12.41
N ALA A 430 -18.07 12.49 -11.28
CA ALA A 430 -18.56 13.87 -11.28
C ALA A 430 -17.69 14.80 -12.14
N GLY A 431 -16.35 14.67 -12.06
CA GLY A 431 -15.42 15.40 -12.89
C GLY A 431 -15.54 15.07 -14.40
N ILE A 432 -15.70 13.78 -14.73
CA ILE A 432 -15.94 13.34 -16.11
C ILE A 432 -17.21 13.97 -16.69
N ILE A 433 -18.30 14.04 -15.89
CA ILE A 433 -19.54 14.70 -16.32
C ILE A 433 -19.33 16.20 -16.50
N ALA A 434 -18.56 16.86 -15.62
CA ALA A 434 -18.24 18.28 -15.75
C ALA A 434 -17.45 18.59 -17.03
N VAL A 435 -16.54 17.70 -17.45
CA VAL A 435 -15.77 17.84 -18.70
C VAL A 435 -16.67 17.80 -19.95
N ILE A 436 -17.80 17.10 -19.93
CA ILE A 436 -18.77 17.14 -21.03
C ILE A 436 -19.25 18.60 -21.26
N GLY A 437 -19.54 19.32 -20.18
CA GLY A 437 -19.99 20.70 -20.24
C GLY A 437 -18.94 21.65 -20.80
N THR A 438 -17.74 21.66 -20.20
CA THR A 438 -16.63 22.52 -20.65
C THR A 438 -16.14 22.14 -22.04
N GLY A 439 -16.22 20.88 -22.39
CA GLY A 439 -15.89 20.35 -23.69
C GLY A 439 -16.78 20.92 -24.79
N VAL A 440 -18.07 20.95 -24.56
CA VAL A 440 -19.03 21.51 -25.55
C VAL A 440 -18.90 23.00 -25.67
N ASP A 441 -18.63 23.73 -24.61
CA ASP A 441 -18.42 25.17 -24.64
C ASP A 441 -17.27 25.52 -25.59
N ALA A 442 -16.13 24.86 -25.51
CA ALA A 442 -15.02 24.99 -26.44
C ALA A 442 -15.42 24.69 -27.90
N GLN A 443 -16.30 23.70 -28.14
CA GLN A 443 -16.81 23.41 -29.50
C GLN A 443 -17.72 24.52 -30.04
N ILE A 444 -18.52 25.13 -29.16
CA ILE A 444 -19.36 26.29 -29.51
C ILE A 444 -18.49 27.46 -29.92
N ILE A 445 -17.45 27.78 -29.17
CA ILE A 445 -16.50 28.86 -29.47
C ILE A 445 -15.86 28.64 -30.86
N ILE A 446 -15.35 27.44 -31.14
CA ILE A 446 -14.75 27.08 -32.42
C ILE A 446 -15.78 27.22 -33.56
N THR A 447 -17.02 26.80 -33.34
CA THR A 447 -18.09 26.84 -34.33
C THR A 447 -18.53 28.26 -34.60
N ASP A 448 -18.74 29.08 -33.57
CA ASP A 448 -19.16 30.48 -33.70
C ASP A 448 -18.11 31.32 -34.45
N GLU A 449 -16.82 31.13 -34.11
CA GLU A 449 -15.75 31.86 -34.79
C GLU A 449 -15.69 31.53 -36.29
N ILE A 450 -15.87 30.27 -36.68
CA ILE A 450 -15.86 29.85 -38.09
C ILE A 450 -17.12 30.32 -38.82
N LEU A 451 -18.31 30.30 -38.16
CA LEU A 451 -19.57 30.64 -38.81
C LEU A 451 -19.81 32.14 -38.96
N ASN A 452 -19.45 32.94 -37.96
CA ASN A 452 -19.82 34.36 -37.89
C ASN A 452 -18.82 35.30 -38.56
N LYS A 453 -17.56 34.88 -38.74
CA LYS A 453 -16.49 35.72 -39.31
C LYS A 453 -15.91 35.21 -40.64
N GLY A 454 -16.50 34.17 -41.21
CA GLY A 454 -15.97 33.45 -42.37
C GLY A 454 -15.96 34.23 -43.72
N HIS A 455 -16.51 35.45 -43.76
CA HIS A 455 -16.57 36.23 -45.00
C HIS A 455 -15.41 37.22 -45.20
N GLU A 456 -14.59 37.48 -44.16
CA GLU A 456 -13.54 38.52 -44.24
C GLU A 456 -12.11 38.02 -43.96
N THR A 457 -11.94 36.81 -43.43
CA THR A 457 -10.63 36.28 -43.03
C THR A 457 -10.46 34.79 -43.35
N THR A 458 -9.22 34.33 -43.50
CA THR A 458 -8.93 32.91 -43.78
C THR A 458 -9.34 32.01 -42.62
N ALA A 459 -9.91 30.83 -42.93
CA ALA A 459 -10.33 29.83 -41.94
C ALA A 459 -9.21 29.46 -40.92
N LYS A 460 -7.94 29.60 -41.33
CA LYS A 460 -6.77 29.37 -40.46
C LYS A 460 -6.62 30.44 -39.37
N SER A 461 -6.87 31.70 -39.69
CA SER A 461 -6.82 32.82 -38.73
C SER A 461 -7.95 32.72 -37.72
N LEU A 462 -9.16 32.38 -38.17
CA LEU A 462 -10.33 32.18 -37.29
C LEU A 462 -10.12 31.04 -36.31
N LEU A 463 -9.59 29.92 -36.78
CA LEU A 463 -9.22 28.81 -35.91
C LEU A 463 -8.16 29.20 -34.87
N SER A 464 -7.15 30.01 -35.23
CA SER A 464 -6.12 30.49 -34.32
C SER A 464 -6.72 31.31 -33.17
N ASN A 465 -7.67 32.21 -33.48
CA ASN A 465 -8.36 33.02 -32.48
C ASN A 465 -9.22 32.15 -31.52
N ALA A 466 -10.00 31.22 -32.10
CA ALA A 466 -10.80 30.31 -31.31
C ALA A 466 -9.91 29.44 -30.35
N PHE A 467 -8.80 28.93 -30.87
CA PHE A 467 -7.86 28.16 -30.06
C PHE A 467 -7.18 28.96 -28.95
N TYR A 468 -6.92 30.25 -29.17
CA TYR A 468 -6.39 31.10 -28.10
C TYR A 468 -7.35 31.17 -26.91
N ILE A 469 -8.66 31.32 -27.17
CA ILE A 469 -9.69 31.36 -26.13
C ILE A 469 -9.76 29.99 -25.43
N VAL A 470 -9.86 28.89 -26.18
CA VAL A 470 -9.95 27.52 -25.65
C VAL A 470 -8.73 27.14 -24.82
N TRP A 471 -7.52 27.58 -25.23
CA TRP A 471 -6.29 27.36 -24.47
C TRP A 471 -6.29 28.13 -23.15
N THR A 472 -6.73 29.37 -23.17
CA THR A 472 -6.79 30.22 -21.97
C THR A 472 -7.78 29.65 -20.95
N ASP A 473 -8.95 29.21 -21.43
CA ASP A 473 -9.98 28.59 -20.59
C ASP A 473 -9.50 27.28 -19.94
N ALA A 474 -8.90 26.40 -20.74
CA ALA A 474 -8.33 25.18 -20.23
C ALA A 474 -7.18 25.42 -19.23
N ALA A 475 -6.31 26.39 -19.47
CA ALA A 475 -5.24 26.76 -18.55
C ALA A 475 -5.79 27.28 -17.22
N LEU A 476 -6.83 28.11 -17.24
CA LEU A 476 -7.50 28.58 -16.03
C LEU A 476 -8.13 27.44 -15.24
N LEU A 477 -8.78 26.50 -15.93
CA LEU A 477 -9.39 25.33 -15.31
C LEU A 477 -8.33 24.43 -14.63
N VAL A 478 -7.23 24.15 -15.32
CA VAL A 478 -6.11 23.37 -14.78
C VAL A 478 -5.53 24.05 -13.55
N VAL A 479 -5.23 25.36 -13.62
CA VAL A 479 -4.68 26.11 -12.47
C VAL A 479 -5.65 26.12 -11.29
N ALA A 480 -6.95 26.25 -11.53
CA ALA A 480 -7.97 26.21 -10.48
C ALA A 480 -8.07 24.84 -9.79
N MET A 481 -7.80 23.75 -10.53
CA MET A 481 -7.88 22.37 -9.98
C MET A 481 -6.59 21.90 -9.31
N LEU A 482 -5.41 22.51 -9.61
CA LEU A 482 -4.13 22.10 -9.01
C LEU A 482 -4.13 22.07 -7.46
N PRO A 483 -4.69 23.05 -6.74
CA PRO A 483 -4.73 22.99 -5.27
C PRO A 483 -5.51 21.79 -4.73
N LEU A 484 -6.58 21.38 -5.42
CA LEU A 484 -7.37 20.19 -5.06
C LEU A 484 -6.63 18.89 -5.38
N PHE A 485 -5.92 18.85 -6.50
CA PHE A 485 -5.11 17.70 -6.92
C PHE A 485 -3.98 17.38 -5.95
N PHE A 486 -3.31 18.41 -5.41
CA PHE A 486 -2.24 18.26 -4.42
C PHE A 486 -2.72 18.27 -2.96
N SER A 487 -4.02 18.28 -2.71
CA SER A 487 -4.57 18.34 -1.36
C SER A 487 -4.46 16.98 -0.66
N THR A 488 -3.64 16.90 0.39
CA THR A 488 -3.55 15.72 1.25
C THR A 488 -4.70 15.60 2.25
N SER A 489 -5.46 16.69 2.45
CA SER A 489 -6.57 16.73 3.42
C SER A 489 -7.94 16.47 2.79
N LEU A 490 -8.07 16.60 1.48
CA LEU A 490 -9.32 16.46 0.72
C LEU A 490 -9.21 15.31 -0.29
N VAL A 491 -8.75 14.16 0.15
CA VAL A 491 -8.48 13.00 -0.72
C VAL A 491 -9.72 12.60 -1.54
N SER A 492 -10.91 12.71 -0.93
CA SER A 492 -12.19 12.39 -1.60
C SER A 492 -12.54 13.27 -2.81
N VAL A 493 -11.83 14.38 -3.05
CA VAL A 493 -12.04 15.25 -4.24
C VAL A 493 -10.88 15.18 -5.23
N ILE A 494 -9.85 14.41 -4.96
CA ILE A 494 -8.70 14.25 -5.88
C ILE A 494 -9.18 13.68 -7.22
N GLY A 495 -10.01 12.64 -7.20
CA GLY A 495 -10.58 12.05 -8.41
C GLY A 495 -11.34 13.05 -9.29
N PHE A 496 -12.06 14.00 -8.67
CA PHE A 496 -12.72 15.10 -9.40
C PHE A 496 -11.70 16.03 -10.07
N SER A 497 -10.67 16.46 -9.34
CA SER A 497 -9.66 17.35 -9.88
C SER A 497 -8.81 16.67 -10.95
N GLU A 498 -8.45 15.41 -10.74
CA GLU A 498 -7.71 14.59 -11.69
C GLU A 498 -8.46 14.45 -13.02
N SER A 499 -9.71 14.00 -12.97
CA SER A 499 -10.55 13.83 -14.15
C SER A 499 -10.79 15.15 -14.91
N THR A 500 -10.94 16.25 -14.17
CA THR A 500 -11.13 17.58 -14.76
C THR A 500 -9.85 18.09 -15.43
N ILE A 501 -8.68 17.93 -14.79
CA ILE A 501 -7.38 18.31 -15.37
C ILE A 501 -7.08 17.50 -16.63
N PHE A 502 -7.14 16.16 -16.53
CA PHE A 502 -6.90 15.30 -17.70
C PHE A 502 -7.90 15.57 -18.82
N GLY A 503 -9.18 15.77 -18.47
CA GLY A 503 -10.22 16.13 -19.44
C GLY A 503 -9.90 17.44 -20.18
N ALA A 504 -9.52 18.49 -19.47
CA ALA A 504 -9.14 19.77 -20.08
C ALA A 504 -7.91 19.62 -21.00
N LEU A 505 -6.87 18.91 -20.56
CA LEU A 505 -5.67 18.67 -21.36
C LEU A 505 -5.97 17.85 -22.61
N LEU A 506 -6.68 16.73 -22.49
CA LEU A 506 -7.07 15.89 -23.62
C LEU A 506 -7.95 16.65 -24.61
N SER A 507 -8.85 17.48 -24.07
CA SER A 507 -9.69 18.36 -24.86
C SER A 507 -8.86 19.28 -25.76
N VAL A 508 -7.96 20.06 -25.19
CA VAL A 508 -7.18 21.07 -25.89
C VAL A 508 -6.17 20.46 -26.86
N PHE A 509 -5.50 19.38 -26.47
CA PHE A 509 -4.43 18.80 -27.29
C PHE A 509 -4.93 17.85 -28.38
N ILE A 510 -6.05 17.14 -28.14
CA ILE A 510 -6.49 16.03 -29.00
C ILE A 510 -7.84 16.31 -29.63
N THR A 511 -8.91 16.51 -28.82
CA THR A 511 -10.27 16.49 -29.35
C THR A 511 -10.64 17.80 -30.04
N ARG A 512 -10.24 18.98 -29.53
CA ARG A 512 -10.54 20.30 -30.15
C ARG A 512 -9.78 20.52 -31.44
N PRO A 513 -8.49 20.21 -31.58
CA PRO A 513 -7.80 20.25 -32.87
C PRO A 513 -8.44 19.37 -33.93
N ALA A 514 -8.90 18.17 -33.56
CA ALA A 514 -9.62 17.29 -34.50
C ALA A 514 -10.98 17.86 -34.89
N TYR A 515 -11.76 18.36 -33.91
CA TYR A 515 -13.05 19.01 -34.17
C TYR A 515 -12.89 20.23 -35.08
N GLY A 516 -11.94 21.14 -34.80
CA GLY A 516 -11.65 22.30 -35.63
C GLY A 516 -11.28 21.93 -37.07
N ALA A 517 -10.50 20.84 -37.25
CA ALA A 517 -10.18 20.33 -38.58
C ALA A 517 -11.42 19.80 -39.33
N ILE A 518 -12.35 19.14 -38.64
CA ILE A 518 -13.60 18.63 -39.24
C ILE A 518 -14.46 19.78 -39.72
N ILE A 519 -14.69 20.79 -38.84
CA ILE A 519 -15.56 21.92 -39.16
C ILE A 519 -14.96 22.80 -40.27
N SER A 520 -13.66 23.13 -40.21
CA SER A 520 -13.02 23.94 -41.23
C SER A 520 -13.09 23.30 -42.63
N LYS A 521 -12.87 21.98 -42.73
CA LYS A 521 -12.99 21.26 -44.00
C LYS A 521 -14.42 21.19 -44.53
N HIS A 522 -15.40 21.18 -43.67
CA HIS A 522 -16.80 21.17 -44.06
C HIS A 522 -17.21 22.53 -44.68
N TYR A 523 -16.67 23.63 -44.13
CA TYR A 523 -16.97 24.98 -44.58
C TYR A 523 -16.14 25.41 -45.78
N SER A 524 -14.85 25.05 -45.87
CA SER A 524 -14.02 25.40 -47.03
C SER A 524 -14.44 24.71 -48.34
N LYS A 525 -15.31 23.70 -48.30
CA LYS A 525 -15.90 23.05 -49.49
C LYS A 525 -17.15 23.75 -50.02
N LYS A 526 -17.65 24.79 -49.33
CA LYS A 526 -18.83 25.55 -49.75
C LYS A 526 -18.49 26.89 -50.44
N GLU A 527 -17.21 27.28 -50.41
CA GLU A 527 -16.62 28.30 -51.29
C GLU A 527 -16.09 27.65 -52.57
#